data_8ed148667ee68fe05e98f4effd34876c
#
_entry.id   8ed148667ee68fe05e98f4effd34876c
#
_cell.length_a   1.000
_cell.length_b   1.000
_cell.length_c   1.000
_cell.angle_alpha   90.00
_cell.angle_beta   90.00
_cell.angle_gamma   90.00
#
_symmetry.space_group_name_H-M   'P 1'
#
loop_
_entity.id
_entity.type
_entity.pdbx_description
1 polymer ?
#
loop_
_entity_poly.entity_id
_entity_poly.type
_entity_poly.pdbx_seq_one_letter_code
_entity_poly.pdbx_strand_id
1 'polypeptide(L)'
;MTRLLPELYDSRFDEREVSAKDAVWREIVWFLQRYVDPASPVLDIGCDRGHFIRWVDATERWASDIRDMRAAVPEEIRFVQASGLSLADVVPNGYFGTVFMSNYLEHLDTSDVVIDQLRVVRQLLRPGGRAIILQPNIRLVGPRYWDFIDHKVALTERSLLEAAELAQLHTVELITRFLPYSTKGRLPTDARLVRAYLRFRPAWWLLGRQTLFVGEARA
;
A
#
# COMPACT_ATOMS: atom_id res chain seq x y z
N MET A 1 1.77 10.91 -17.62
CA MET A 1 0.83 9.93 -17.07
C MET A 1 -0.18 9.52 -18.13
N THR A 2 -0.31 8.24 -18.43
CA THR A 2 -1.02 7.74 -19.61
C THR A 2 -2.52 7.95 -19.47
N ARG A 3 -3.17 8.55 -20.48
CA ARG A 3 -4.64 8.82 -20.57
C ARG A 3 -5.53 7.56 -20.39
N LEU A 4 -4.94 6.36 -20.44
CA LEU A 4 -5.63 5.07 -20.47
C LEU A 4 -5.72 4.36 -19.09
N LEU A 5 -5.11 4.92 -18.03
CA LEU A 5 -5.11 4.28 -16.69
C LEU A 5 -6.52 4.06 -16.10
N PRO A 6 -7.47 5.02 -16.17
CA PRO A 6 -8.81 4.80 -15.62
C PRO A 6 -9.56 3.65 -16.30
N GLU A 7 -9.55 3.60 -17.64
CA GLU A 7 -10.25 2.57 -18.43
C GLU A 7 -9.67 1.16 -18.19
N LEU A 8 -8.37 1.05 -17.93
CA LEU A 8 -7.68 -0.20 -17.63
C LEU A 8 -8.07 -0.77 -16.26
N TYR A 9 -8.27 0.09 -15.28
CA TYR A 9 -8.67 -0.33 -13.93
C TYR A 9 -10.14 -0.74 -13.85
N ASP A 10 -11.05 -0.02 -14.51
CA ASP A 10 -12.49 -0.30 -14.50
C ASP A 10 -12.84 -1.62 -15.21
N SER A 11 -12.05 -2.03 -16.21
CA SER A 11 -12.24 -3.30 -16.94
C SER A 11 -11.75 -4.55 -16.16
N ARG A 12 -11.07 -4.39 -15.02
CA ARG A 12 -10.40 -5.49 -14.32
C ARG A 12 -11.25 -6.21 -13.27
N PHE A 13 -12.42 -5.67 -12.84
CA PHE A 13 -13.12 -6.23 -11.68
C PHE A 13 -14.65 -6.29 -11.82
N ASP A 14 -15.23 -7.49 -11.57
CA ASP A 14 -16.67 -7.74 -11.39
C ASP A 14 -17.07 -7.47 -9.92
N GLU A 15 -18.34 -7.10 -9.64
CA GLU A 15 -18.85 -6.80 -8.29
C GLU A 15 -18.65 -7.94 -7.27
N ARG A 16 -18.74 -9.20 -7.73
CA ARG A 16 -18.49 -10.37 -6.88
C ARG A 16 -17.02 -10.48 -6.47
N GLU A 17 -16.09 -10.12 -7.37
CA GLU A 17 -14.67 -10.08 -7.09
C GLU A 17 -14.33 -8.95 -6.10
N VAL A 18 -15.04 -7.83 -6.15
CA VAL A 18 -14.88 -6.70 -5.21
C VAL A 18 -15.23 -7.13 -3.78
N SER A 19 -16.36 -7.81 -3.57
CA SER A 19 -16.79 -8.29 -2.25
C SER A 19 -15.82 -9.33 -1.67
N ALA A 20 -15.36 -10.28 -2.48
CA ALA A 20 -14.37 -11.27 -2.04
C ALA A 20 -13.01 -10.61 -1.70
N LYS A 21 -12.58 -9.63 -2.50
CA LYS A 21 -11.36 -8.85 -2.26
C LYS A 21 -11.45 -8.06 -0.96
N ASP A 22 -12.62 -7.47 -0.67
CA ASP A 22 -12.84 -6.70 0.55
C ASP A 22 -12.73 -7.59 1.81
N ALA A 23 -13.31 -8.80 1.79
CA ALA A 23 -13.17 -9.76 2.88
C ALA A 23 -11.71 -10.21 3.11
N VAL A 24 -10.93 -10.38 2.04
CA VAL A 24 -9.49 -10.68 2.10
C VAL A 24 -8.73 -9.50 2.73
N TRP A 25 -9.02 -8.27 2.29
CA TRP A 25 -8.37 -7.09 2.83
C TRP A 25 -8.66 -6.87 4.31
N ARG A 26 -9.85 -7.20 4.79
CA ARG A 26 -10.15 -7.15 6.23
C ARG A 26 -9.19 -8.01 7.06
N GLU A 27 -8.83 -9.20 6.58
CA GLU A 27 -7.85 -10.05 7.27
C GLU A 27 -6.41 -9.49 7.19
N ILE A 28 -6.05 -8.90 6.04
CA ILE A 28 -4.75 -8.23 5.88
C ILE A 28 -4.65 -7.03 6.81
N VAL A 29 -5.68 -6.19 6.87
CA VAL A 29 -5.72 -5.02 7.76
C VAL A 29 -5.68 -5.44 9.23
N TRP A 30 -6.40 -6.50 9.61
CA TRP A 30 -6.30 -7.06 10.97
C TRP A 30 -4.85 -7.43 11.34
N PHE A 31 -4.09 -7.98 10.39
CA PHE A 31 -2.67 -8.24 10.61
C PHE A 31 -1.85 -6.96 10.70
N LEU A 32 -2.08 -5.98 9.82
CA LEU A 32 -1.32 -4.73 9.76
C LEU A 32 -1.64 -3.78 10.92
N GLN A 33 -2.79 -3.92 11.57
CA GLN A 33 -3.21 -3.08 12.70
C GLN A 33 -2.16 -3.03 13.84
N ARG A 34 -1.34 -4.05 14.00
CA ARG A 34 -0.23 -4.06 14.98
C ARG A 34 0.83 -2.99 14.77
N TYR A 35 0.89 -2.42 13.57
CA TYR A 35 1.81 -1.33 13.20
C TYR A 35 1.13 0.04 13.21
N VAL A 36 -0.19 0.09 13.39
CA VAL A 36 -1.00 1.30 13.37
C VAL A 36 -1.33 1.70 14.80
N ASP A 37 -1.12 2.98 15.12
CA ASP A 37 -1.63 3.56 16.36
C ASP A 37 -3.10 3.97 16.16
N PRO A 38 -4.07 3.29 16.81
CA PRO A 38 -5.49 3.61 16.63
C PRO A 38 -5.89 4.98 17.18
N ALA A 39 -5.07 5.58 18.04
CA ALA A 39 -5.27 6.93 18.58
C ALA A 39 -4.75 8.04 17.64
N SER A 40 -4.36 7.72 16.43
CA SER A 40 -3.78 8.67 15.46
C SER A 40 -4.47 8.60 14.10
N PRO A 41 -4.41 9.70 13.31
CA PRO A 41 -4.90 9.71 11.93
C PRO A 41 -4.10 8.77 11.01
N VAL A 42 -4.78 8.17 10.04
CA VAL A 42 -4.20 7.30 9.01
C VAL A 42 -4.49 7.85 7.62
N LEU A 43 -3.49 7.80 6.73
CA LEU A 43 -3.62 8.15 5.31
C LEU A 43 -3.28 6.93 4.43
N ASP A 44 -4.16 6.63 3.47
CA ASP A 44 -3.99 5.63 2.42
C ASP A 44 -3.69 6.33 1.09
N ILE A 45 -2.45 6.19 0.56
CA ILE A 45 -2.02 6.81 -0.70
C ILE A 45 -2.17 5.82 -1.85
N GLY A 46 -2.86 6.22 -2.92
CA GLY A 46 -3.23 5.33 -4.02
C GLY A 46 -4.29 4.33 -3.55
N CYS A 47 -5.30 4.82 -2.85
CA CYS A 47 -6.28 4.01 -2.12
C CYS A 47 -7.15 3.12 -3.02
N ASP A 48 -7.22 3.37 -4.33
CA ASP A 48 -8.14 2.69 -5.25
C ASP A 48 -9.57 2.66 -4.66
N ARG A 49 -10.15 1.51 -4.42
CA ARG A 49 -11.50 1.35 -3.82
C ARG A 49 -11.52 1.44 -2.29
N GLY A 50 -10.42 1.84 -1.65
CA GLY A 50 -10.33 2.05 -0.21
C GLY A 50 -10.36 0.79 0.63
N HIS A 51 -9.88 -0.34 0.10
CA HIS A 51 -9.92 -1.63 0.82
C HIS A 51 -9.16 -1.62 2.15
N PHE A 52 -8.01 -0.95 2.24
CA PHE A 52 -7.26 -0.81 3.49
C PHE A 52 -7.96 0.17 4.44
N ILE A 53 -8.22 1.39 3.95
CA ILE A 53 -8.70 2.49 4.78
C ILE A 53 -10.11 2.26 5.35
N ARG A 54 -10.88 1.38 4.73
CA ARG A 54 -12.21 0.97 5.19
C ARG A 54 -12.16 0.20 6.51
N TRP A 55 -11.12 -0.62 6.72
CA TRP A 55 -11.05 -1.58 7.82
C TRP A 55 -10.05 -1.22 8.91
N VAL A 56 -9.16 -0.24 8.68
CA VAL A 56 -8.18 0.19 9.68
C VAL A 56 -8.87 0.94 10.82
N ASP A 57 -8.45 0.64 12.05
CA ASP A 57 -8.88 1.37 13.24
C ASP A 57 -7.96 2.58 13.47
N ALA A 58 -8.55 3.78 13.46
CA ALA A 58 -7.86 5.06 13.55
C ALA A 58 -8.85 6.16 13.98
N THR A 59 -8.34 7.24 14.58
CA THR A 59 -9.18 8.40 14.97
C THR A 59 -9.74 9.12 13.75
N GLU A 60 -8.95 9.25 12.70
CA GLU A 60 -9.36 9.82 11.41
C GLU A 60 -8.80 8.96 10.29
N ARG A 61 -9.61 8.76 9.27
CA ARG A 61 -9.25 7.99 8.08
C ARG A 61 -9.26 8.89 6.86
N TRP A 62 -8.10 8.98 6.21
CA TRP A 62 -7.89 9.76 5.00
C TRP A 62 -7.48 8.84 3.86
N ALA A 63 -7.98 9.12 2.67
CA ALA A 63 -7.67 8.39 1.45
C ALA A 63 -7.29 9.35 0.34
N SER A 64 -6.31 9.00 -0.47
CA SER A 64 -5.96 9.77 -1.65
C SER A 64 -5.76 8.88 -2.88
N ASP A 65 -6.17 9.40 -4.03
CA ASP A 65 -5.88 8.81 -5.35
C ASP A 65 -5.79 9.94 -6.36
N ILE A 66 -5.06 9.72 -7.45
CA ILE A 66 -5.00 10.68 -8.55
C ILE A 66 -6.33 10.72 -9.33
N ARG A 67 -7.07 9.61 -9.31
CA ARG A 67 -8.43 9.48 -9.87
C ARG A 67 -9.45 9.98 -8.84
N ASP A 68 -10.60 10.41 -9.31
CA ASP A 68 -11.74 10.65 -8.41
C ASP A 68 -12.34 9.30 -7.97
N MET A 69 -11.99 8.87 -6.77
CA MET A 69 -12.49 7.65 -6.13
C MET A 69 -13.51 7.94 -5.01
N ARG A 70 -14.01 9.17 -4.90
CA ARG A 70 -14.93 9.58 -3.82
C ARG A 70 -16.13 8.65 -3.68
N ALA A 71 -16.73 8.24 -4.80
CA ALA A 71 -17.90 7.35 -4.81
C ALA A 71 -17.60 5.90 -4.37
N ALA A 72 -16.33 5.47 -4.44
CA ALA A 72 -15.90 4.13 -4.06
C ALA A 72 -15.45 4.02 -2.59
N VAL A 73 -15.19 5.17 -1.96
CA VAL A 73 -14.71 5.27 -0.57
C VAL A 73 -15.87 5.68 0.34
N PRO A 74 -16.07 5.06 1.53
CA PRO A 74 -17.12 5.44 2.49
C PRO A 74 -17.13 6.94 2.82
N GLU A 75 -18.32 7.51 3.07
CA GLU A 75 -18.50 8.96 3.29
C GLU A 75 -17.74 9.49 4.52
N GLU A 76 -17.59 8.67 5.54
CA GLU A 76 -16.86 9.02 6.77
C GLU A 76 -15.33 9.11 6.59
N ILE A 77 -14.81 8.66 5.44
CA ILE A 77 -13.38 8.75 5.10
C ILE A 77 -13.14 10.04 4.32
N ARG A 78 -12.17 10.84 4.75
CA ARG A 78 -11.78 12.07 4.06
C ARG A 78 -11.01 11.73 2.79
N PHE A 79 -11.62 11.96 1.64
CA PHE A 79 -10.99 11.69 0.35
C PHE A 79 -10.37 12.96 -0.24
N VAL A 80 -9.14 12.84 -0.72
CA VAL A 80 -8.38 13.90 -1.40
C VAL A 80 -7.96 13.41 -2.78
N GLN A 81 -8.47 14.06 -3.83
CA GLN A 81 -7.99 13.77 -5.19
C GLN A 81 -6.70 14.52 -5.44
N ALA A 82 -5.58 13.82 -5.37
CA ALA A 82 -4.25 14.38 -5.57
C ALA A 82 -3.24 13.33 -6.02
N SER A 83 -2.16 13.78 -6.67
CA SER A 83 -0.97 12.95 -6.84
C SER A 83 -0.29 12.74 -5.48
N GLY A 84 0.24 11.55 -5.23
CA GLY A 84 1.00 11.28 -4.00
C GLY A 84 2.14 12.25 -3.77
N LEU A 85 2.79 12.74 -4.83
CA LEU A 85 3.88 13.72 -4.75
C LEU A 85 3.43 15.13 -4.31
N SER A 86 2.18 15.48 -4.55
CA SER A 86 1.63 16.79 -4.18
C SER A 86 0.84 16.79 -2.88
N LEU A 87 0.80 15.66 -2.16
CA LEU A 87 0.01 15.53 -0.94
C LEU A 87 0.46 16.49 0.16
N ALA A 88 1.75 16.76 0.28
CA ALA A 88 2.26 17.69 1.27
C ALA A 88 1.76 19.14 1.11
N ASP A 89 1.21 19.48 -0.07
CA ASP A 89 0.65 20.81 -0.36
C ASP A 89 -0.86 20.89 -0.01
N VAL A 90 -1.54 19.74 0.15
CA VAL A 90 -3.01 19.70 0.25
C VAL A 90 -3.53 19.00 1.51
N VAL A 91 -2.67 18.31 2.27
CA VAL A 91 -3.01 17.70 3.56
C VAL A 91 -2.02 18.17 4.64
N PRO A 92 -2.36 18.06 5.94
CA PRO A 92 -1.48 18.52 7.01
C PRO A 92 -0.16 17.74 7.07
N ASN A 93 0.97 18.44 7.17
CA ASN A 93 2.30 17.88 7.38
C ASN A 93 2.52 17.57 8.87
N GLY A 94 3.32 16.52 9.16
CA GLY A 94 3.61 16.12 10.54
C GLY A 94 2.40 15.64 11.32
N TYR A 95 1.36 15.17 10.63
CA TYR A 95 0.04 14.93 11.20
C TYR A 95 -0.30 13.45 11.37
N PHE A 96 0.01 12.63 10.39
CA PHE A 96 -0.42 11.25 10.35
C PHE A 96 0.41 10.34 11.26
N GLY A 97 -0.25 9.52 12.07
CA GLY A 97 0.39 8.44 12.80
C GLY A 97 0.79 7.27 11.89
N THR A 98 0.06 7.10 10.78
CA THR A 98 0.36 6.07 9.78
C THR A 98 0.07 6.59 8.38
N VAL A 99 0.99 6.32 7.45
CA VAL A 99 0.78 6.44 6.00
C VAL A 99 0.94 5.06 5.38
N PHE A 100 -0.05 4.62 4.64
CA PHE A 100 -0.10 3.34 3.98
C PHE A 100 0.02 3.48 2.46
N MET A 101 0.73 2.57 1.82
CA MET A 101 0.80 2.41 0.37
C MET A 101 0.83 0.92 0.02
N SER A 102 0.06 0.51 -0.98
CA SER A 102 0.08 -0.88 -1.46
C SER A 102 0.03 -0.94 -2.97
N ASN A 103 0.98 -1.66 -3.57
CA ASN A 103 1.10 -1.77 -5.02
C ASN A 103 1.01 -0.40 -5.70
N TYR A 104 1.81 0.53 -5.21
CA TYR A 104 1.81 1.93 -5.63
C TYR A 104 3.16 2.37 -6.23
N LEU A 105 4.28 2.02 -5.59
CA LEU A 105 5.60 2.51 -5.96
C LEU A 105 6.07 2.00 -7.32
N GLU A 106 5.64 0.82 -7.73
CA GLU A 106 5.94 0.23 -9.05
C GLU A 106 5.39 1.02 -10.24
N HIS A 107 4.37 1.84 -9.99
CA HIS A 107 3.72 2.68 -11.02
C HIS A 107 4.35 4.06 -11.17
N LEU A 108 5.29 4.43 -10.30
CA LEU A 108 6.01 5.70 -10.40
C LEU A 108 7.00 5.68 -11.57
N ASP A 109 7.32 6.87 -12.10
CA ASP A 109 8.04 6.96 -13.38
C ASP A 109 9.50 6.53 -13.29
N THR A 110 10.20 6.81 -12.18
CA THR A 110 11.62 6.50 -11.97
C THR A 110 11.92 6.20 -10.51
N SER A 111 13.13 5.67 -10.23
CA SER A 111 13.62 5.47 -8.87
C SER A 111 13.74 6.77 -8.08
N ASP A 112 14.10 7.87 -8.72
CA ASP A 112 14.17 9.18 -8.05
C ASP A 112 12.79 9.63 -7.58
N VAL A 113 11.75 9.41 -8.41
CA VAL A 113 10.36 9.70 -8.04
C VAL A 113 9.89 8.81 -6.89
N VAL A 114 10.38 7.56 -6.79
CA VAL A 114 10.12 6.70 -5.61
C VAL A 114 10.72 7.31 -4.35
N ILE A 115 11.96 7.78 -4.40
CA ILE A 115 12.62 8.43 -3.26
C ILE A 115 11.87 9.71 -2.86
N ASP A 116 11.47 10.54 -3.82
CA ASP A 116 10.71 11.76 -3.57
C ASP A 116 9.34 11.46 -2.96
N GLN A 117 8.66 10.41 -3.42
CA GLN A 117 7.41 9.95 -2.80
C GLN A 117 7.60 9.55 -1.34
N LEU A 118 8.68 8.84 -1.03
CA LEU A 118 8.99 8.46 0.36
C LEU A 118 9.37 9.67 1.23
N ARG A 119 10.00 10.71 0.66
CA ARG A 119 10.25 12.00 1.34
C ARG A 119 8.93 12.71 1.66
N VAL A 120 7.98 12.73 0.73
CA VAL A 120 6.62 13.24 0.99
C VAL A 120 5.97 12.45 2.13
N VAL A 121 6.04 11.13 2.10
CA VAL A 121 5.52 10.29 3.21
C VAL A 121 6.18 10.66 4.54
N ARG A 122 7.49 10.85 4.57
CA ARG A 122 8.23 11.27 5.77
C ARG A 122 7.75 12.64 6.29
N GLN A 123 7.46 13.58 5.38
CA GLN A 123 6.96 14.92 5.71
C GLN A 123 5.54 14.88 6.29
N LEU A 124 4.67 13.99 5.81
CA LEU A 124 3.30 13.83 6.27
C LEU A 124 3.21 13.17 7.66
N LEU A 125 4.17 12.29 7.97
CA LEU A 125 4.20 11.56 9.22
C LEU A 125 4.61 12.46 10.40
N ARG A 126 3.87 12.34 11.52
CA ARG A 126 4.31 12.90 12.79
C ARG A 126 5.60 12.24 13.29
N PRO A 127 6.36 12.84 14.20
CA PRO A 127 7.46 12.14 14.88
C PRO A 127 6.97 10.82 15.50
N GLY A 128 7.67 9.72 15.25
CA GLY A 128 7.28 8.37 15.65
C GLY A 128 6.15 7.76 14.81
N GLY A 129 5.65 8.47 13.79
CA GLY A 129 4.67 7.94 12.83
C GLY A 129 5.29 6.91 11.89
N ARG A 130 4.47 6.04 11.31
CA ARG A 130 4.93 4.90 10.51
C ARG A 130 4.44 4.91 9.08
N ALA A 131 5.35 4.63 8.15
CA ALA A 131 5.03 4.25 6.78
C ALA A 131 4.87 2.73 6.72
N ILE A 132 3.75 2.24 6.19
CA ILE A 132 3.50 0.82 5.94
C ILE A 132 3.38 0.64 4.43
N ILE A 133 4.28 -0.15 3.84
CA ILE A 133 4.37 -0.33 2.39
C ILE A 133 4.27 -1.81 2.05
N LEU A 134 3.30 -2.15 1.20
CA LEU A 134 3.20 -3.46 0.54
C LEU A 134 3.62 -3.30 -0.91
N GLN A 135 4.65 -4.05 -1.32
CA GLN A 135 5.30 -3.86 -2.60
C GLN A 135 5.60 -5.21 -3.27
N PRO A 136 5.25 -5.43 -4.57
CA PRO A 136 5.72 -6.58 -5.32
C PRO A 136 7.25 -6.59 -5.35
N ASN A 137 7.85 -7.73 -5.07
CA ASN A 137 9.30 -7.88 -5.09
C ASN A 137 9.72 -8.56 -6.40
N ILE A 138 10.37 -7.80 -7.29
CA ILE A 138 10.79 -8.31 -8.62
C ILE A 138 11.64 -9.58 -8.52
N ARG A 139 12.50 -9.70 -7.50
CA ARG A 139 13.34 -10.88 -7.27
C ARG A 139 12.50 -12.14 -7.03
N LEU A 140 11.32 -12.00 -6.41
CA LEU A 140 10.43 -13.09 -6.05
C LEU A 140 9.34 -13.34 -7.09
N VAL A 141 8.89 -12.28 -7.77
CA VAL A 141 7.88 -12.33 -8.82
C VAL A 141 8.49 -12.80 -10.14
N GLY A 142 9.72 -12.39 -10.43
CA GLY A 142 10.42 -12.70 -11.68
C GLY A 142 9.79 -11.99 -12.88
N PRO A 143 9.88 -12.59 -14.09
CA PRO A 143 9.37 -11.96 -15.32
C PRO A 143 7.92 -11.55 -15.28
N ARG A 144 7.09 -12.23 -14.50
CA ARG A 144 5.65 -11.90 -14.34
C ARG A 144 5.41 -10.50 -13.74
N TYR A 145 6.44 -9.86 -13.19
CA TYR A 145 6.36 -8.47 -12.73
C TYR A 145 5.97 -7.53 -13.88
N TRP A 146 6.44 -7.85 -15.10
CA TRP A 146 6.23 -7.06 -16.30
C TRP A 146 4.97 -7.45 -17.11
N ASP A 147 4.13 -8.35 -16.58
CA ASP A 147 2.83 -8.68 -17.17
C ASP A 147 1.84 -7.49 -17.13
N PHE A 148 2.18 -6.46 -16.34
CA PHE A 148 1.40 -5.23 -16.21
C PHE A 148 2.13 -4.06 -16.88
N ILE A 149 1.47 -3.46 -17.87
CA ILE A 149 2.06 -2.38 -18.70
C ILE A 149 2.32 -1.09 -17.90
N ASP A 150 1.66 -0.92 -16.77
CA ASP A 150 1.76 0.23 -15.88
C ASP A 150 2.86 0.07 -14.81
N HIS A 151 3.56 -1.06 -14.76
CA HIS A 151 4.76 -1.22 -13.95
C HIS A 151 5.97 -0.56 -14.64
N LYS A 152 6.58 0.40 -13.96
CA LYS A 152 7.71 1.18 -14.49
C LYS A 152 8.98 1.00 -13.67
N VAL A 153 8.87 0.85 -12.35
CA VAL A 153 10.00 0.69 -11.45
C VAL A 153 9.97 -0.68 -10.81
N ALA A 154 11.05 -1.43 -10.97
CA ALA A 154 11.20 -2.75 -10.36
C ALA A 154 11.95 -2.62 -9.04
N LEU A 155 11.26 -2.92 -7.93
CA LEU A 155 11.83 -2.84 -6.59
C LEU A 155 12.06 -4.22 -5.99
N THR A 156 13.19 -4.36 -5.30
CA THR A 156 13.47 -5.46 -4.38
C THR A 156 13.32 -4.96 -2.94
N GLU A 157 13.36 -5.86 -1.99
CA GLU A 157 13.44 -5.49 -0.57
C GLU A 157 14.67 -4.61 -0.27
N ARG A 158 15.78 -4.79 -0.99
CA ARG A 158 17.01 -4.02 -0.80
C ARG A 158 16.90 -2.61 -1.35
N SER A 159 16.43 -2.46 -2.59
CA SER A 159 16.24 -1.14 -3.19
C SER A 159 15.18 -0.33 -2.44
N LEU A 160 14.16 -0.99 -1.88
CA LEU A 160 13.18 -0.32 -1.00
C LEU A 160 13.82 0.17 0.30
N LEU A 161 14.73 -0.60 0.92
CA LEU A 161 15.49 -0.17 2.10
C LEU A 161 16.37 1.03 1.79
N GLU A 162 17.12 1.02 0.68
CA GLU A 162 17.97 2.14 0.26
C GLU A 162 17.13 3.40 0.03
N ALA A 163 15.99 3.29 -0.68
CA ALA A 163 15.11 4.42 -0.91
C ALA A 163 14.49 4.97 0.40
N ALA A 164 14.13 4.10 1.34
CA ALA A 164 13.61 4.49 2.65
C ALA A 164 14.68 5.20 3.49
N GLU A 165 15.93 4.73 3.46
CA GLU A 165 17.05 5.38 4.15
C GLU A 165 17.30 6.79 3.59
N LEU A 166 17.33 6.95 2.26
CA LEU A 166 17.45 8.24 1.59
C LEU A 166 16.29 9.21 1.90
N ALA A 167 15.13 8.67 2.25
CA ALA A 167 13.97 9.43 2.69
C ALA A 167 13.88 9.60 4.22
N GLN A 168 14.90 9.18 4.98
CA GLN A 168 14.95 9.25 6.45
C GLN A 168 13.78 8.49 7.14
N LEU A 169 13.37 7.37 6.57
CA LEU A 169 12.44 6.42 7.17
C LEU A 169 13.23 5.25 7.75
N HIS A 170 13.29 5.17 9.07
CA HIS A 170 14.05 4.13 9.77
C HIS A 170 13.29 2.81 9.80
N THR A 171 13.92 1.73 9.34
CA THR A 171 13.29 0.40 9.28
C THR A 171 12.91 -0.09 10.68
N VAL A 172 11.63 -0.39 10.87
CA VAL A 172 11.06 -1.06 12.05
C VAL A 172 10.86 -2.54 11.79
N GLU A 173 10.32 -2.88 10.61
CA GLU A 173 10.07 -4.26 10.21
C GLU A 173 10.27 -4.41 8.70
N LEU A 174 10.85 -5.55 8.30
CA LEU A 174 10.95 -5.94 6.89
C LEU A 174 10.60 -7.41 6.76
N ILE A 175 9.51 -7.71 6.08
CA ILE A 175 9.11 -9.08 5.74
C ILE A 175 9.22 -9.22 4.23
N THR A 176 10.34 -9.76 3.77
CA THR A 176 10.65 -9.88 2.34
C THR A 176 9.62 -10.72 1.58
N ARG A 177 9.09 -11.78 2.22
CA ARG A 177 8.10 -12.70 1.65
C ARG A 177 6.83 -12.63 2.48
N PHE A 178 5.96 -11.65 2.22
CA PHE A 178 4.76 -11.47 3.00
C PHE A 178 3.51 -12.00 2.29
N LEU A 179 3.01 -11.35 1.27
CA LEU A 179 1.80 -11.78 0.56
C LEU A 179 2.12 -12.47 -0.77
N PRO A 180 1.28 -13.39 -1.24
CA PRO A 180 1.34 -13.87 -2.61
C PRO A 180 1.20 -12.72 -3.61
N TYR A 181 1.83 -12.85 -4.77
CA TYR A 181 1.64 -11.93 -5.89
C TYR A 181 0.42 -12.34 -6.71
N SER A 182 -0.40 -11.35 -7.07
CA SER A 182 -1.58 -11.51 -7.92
C SER A 182 -2.84 -12.09 -7.26
N THR A 183 -3.86 -11.28 -7.33
CA THR A 183 -5.25 -11.64 -7.03
C THR A 183 -5.92 -12.46 -8.16
N LYS A 184 -5.33 -12.52 -9.36
CA LYS A 184 -5.79 -13.32 -10.51
C LYS A 184 -5.18 -14.73 -10.55
N GLY A 185 -4.47 -15.14 -9.49
CA GLY A 185 -3.90 -16.48 -9.39
C GLY A 185 -4.95 -17.53 -9.01
N ARG A 186 -4.60 -18.82 -9.16
CA ARG A 186 -5.41 -19.97 -8.75
C ARG A 186 -5.61 -20.11 -7.23
N LEU A 187 -5.12 -19.17 -6.42
CA LEU A 187 -5.34 -19.20 -4.98
C LEU A 187 -6.75 -18.67 -4.68
N PRO A 188 -7.53 -19.45 -3.90
CA PRO A 188 -8.89 -19.03 -3.55
C PRO A 188 -8.82 -17.70 -2.75
N THR A 189 -9.72 -16.77 -3.08
CA THR A 189 -9.93 -15.49 -2.39
C THR A 189 -10.79 -15.67 -1.13
N ASP A 190 -10.62 -16.79 -0.41
CA ASP A 190 -11.34 -17.06 0.84
C ASP A 190 -10.62 -16.39 2.02
N ALA A 191 -11.34 -15.52 2.73
CA ALA A 191 -10.84 -14.80 3.89
C ALA A 191 -10.32 -15.73 4.99
N ARG A 192 -10.92 -16.94 5.15
CA ARG A 192 -10.46 -17.93 6.16
C ARG A 192 -9.08 -18.48 5.82
N LEU A 193 -8.83 -18.73 4.52
CA LEU A 193 -7.52 -19.19 4.06
C LEU A 193 -6.47 -18.08 4.21
N VAL A 194 -6.83 -16.82 3.93
CA VAL A 194 -5.94 -15.67 4.15
C VAL A 194 -5.61 -15.52 5.64
N ARG A 195 -6.60 -15.65 6.53
CA ARG A 195 -6.39 -15.62 7.98
C ARG A 195 -5.43 -16.75 8.43
N ALA A 196 -5.63 -17.97 7.94
CA ALA A 196 -4.75 -19.09 8.24
C ALA A 196 -3.32 -18.84 7.72
N TYR A 197 -3.20 -18.34 6.48
CA TYR A 197 -1.94 -17.94 5.86
C TYR A 197 -1.19 -16.90 6.71
N LEU A 198 -1.86 -15.82 7.14
CA LEU A 198 -1.24 -14.75 7.91
C LEU A 198 -0.74 -15.22 9.29
N ARG A 199 -1.34 -16.28 9.85
CA ARG A 199 -0.91 -16.90 11.11
C ARG A 199 0.20 -17.94 10.95
N PHE A 200 0.39 -18.50 9.75
CA PHE A 200 1.34 -19.57 9.49
C PHE A 200 2.55 -19.08 8.68
N ARG A 201 3.53 -18.48 9.36
CA ARG A 201 4.74 -17.89 8.74
C ARG A 201 5.49 -18.80 7.74
N PRO A 202 5.59 -20.13 7.92
CA PRO A 202 6.22 -20.99 6.91
C PRO A 202 5.57 -20.89 5.52
N ALA A 203 4.26 -20.66 5.43
CA ALA A 203 3.59 -20.44 4.15
C ALA A 203 4.06 -19.16 3.44
N TRP A 204 4.49 -18.15 4.19
CA TRP A 204 5.03 -16.91 3.62
C TRP A 204 6.32 -17.17 2.84
N TRP A 205 7.21 -18.01 3.40
CA TRP A 205 8.44 -18.37 2.72
C TRP A 205 8.17 -19.08 1.38
N LEU A 206 7.14 -19.91 1.30
CA LEU A 206 6.78 -20.65 0.10
C LEU A 206 6.02 -19.79 -0.94
N LEU A 207 5.02 -19.04 -0.48
CA LEU A 207 4.05 -18.37 -1.35
C LEU A 207 4.25 -16.86 -1.45
N GLY A 208 4.94 -16.23 -0.49
CA GLY A 208 5.14 -14.79 -0.43
C GLY A 208 5.98 -14.29 -1.61
N ARG A 209 5.49 -13.25 -2.26
CA ARG A 209 6.09 -12.58 -3.42
C ARG A 209 6.10 -11.06 -3.27
N GLN A 210 5.31 -10.54 -2.33
CA GLN A 210 5.28 -9.13 -1.96
C GLN A 210 6.07 -8.93 -0.67
N THR A 211 6.74 -7.79 -0.57
CA THR A 211 7.46 -7.35 0.63
C THR A 211 6.56 -6.44 1.45
N LEU A 212 6.51 -6.65 2.77
CA LEU A 212 6.01 -5.69 3.73
C LEU A 212 7.21 -4.95 4.33
N PHE A 213 7.18 -3.62 4.22
CA PHE A 213 8.11 -2.72 4.88
C PHE A 213 7.35 -1.83 5.86
N VAL A 214 7.88 -1.65 7.05
CA VAL A 214 7.41 -0.69 8.04
C VAL A 214 8.59 0.22 8.40
N GLY A 215 8.48 1.49 8.07
CA GLY A 215 9.46 2.53 8.39
C GLY A 215 8.91 3.52 9.40
N GLU A 216 9.75 4.12 10.24
CA GLU A 216 9.39 5.11 11.24
C GLU A 216 10.04 6.45 10.94
N ALA A 217 9.26 7.52 11.05
CA ALA A 217 9.72 8.89 10.99
C ALA A 217 10.25 9.31 12.36
N ARG A 218 11.57 9.17 12.60
CA ARG A 218 12.20 9.67 13.84
C ARG A 218 12.27 11.20 13.86
N ALA A 219 12.34 11.74 15.07
CA ALA A 219 12.52 13.17 15.30
C ALA A 219 13.84 13.67 14.75
#